data_5cdecae48c2a89dc7347798566b4802d
#
_entry.id   5cdecae48c2a89dc7347798566b4802d
#
_cell.length_a   1.000
_cell.length_b   1.000
_cell.length_c   1.000
_cell.angle_alpha   90.00
_cell.angle_beta   90.00
_cell.angle_gamma   90.00
#
_symmetry.space_group_name_H-M   'P 1'
#
loop_
_entity.id
_entity.type
_entity.pdbx_description
1 polymer ?
#
loop_
_entity_poly.entity_id
_entity_poly.type
_entity_poly.pdbx_seq_one_letter_code
_entity_poly.pdbx_strand_id
1 'polypeptide(L)'
;TLFSEGMKLAGNGGADDLIARAAALVYEDEFGHMCKGIVGLDMENMSAADWTLITELSVELASMRIDMRNAQFSFPLSACRIKEIKSGDIEPINFDFQKAAA
;
A
#
# COMPACT_ATOMS: atom_id res chain seq x y z
N THR A 1 0.03 -1.20 2.55
CA THR A 1 -0.62 -2.28 3.32
C THR A 1 0.37 -2.99 4.25
N LEU A 2 1.54 -3.42 3.75
CA LEU A 2 2.54 -4.10 4.58
C LEU A 2 3.05 -3.19 5.71
N PHE A 3 3.38 -1.95 5.38
CA PHE A 3 3.84 -0.97 6.36
C PHE A 3 2.72 -0.57 7.33
N SER A 4 1.47 -0.49 6.88
CA SER A 4 0.33 -0.25 7.78
C SER A 4 0.12 -1.39 8.78
N GLU A 5 0.36 -2.64 8.40
CA GLU A 5 0.35 -3.77 9.35
C GLU A 5 1.53 -3.67 10.35
N GLY A 6 2.72 -3.28 9.87
CA GLY A 6 3.86 -3.04 10.76
C GLY A 6 3.62 -1.93 11.77
N MET A 7 2.92 -0.86 11.40
CA MET A 7 2.58 0.23 12.31
C MET A 7 1.65 -0.20 13.46
N LYS A 8 0.85 -1.25 13.28
CA LYS A 8 -0.05 -1.79 14.33
C LYS A 8 0.70 -2.44 15.49
N LEU A 9 2.00 -2.68 15.35
CA LEU A 9 2.85 -3.21 16.40
C LEU A 9 3.22 -2.15 17.46
N ALA A 10 2.88 -0.89 17.24
CA ALA A 10 3.15 0.19 18.19
C ALA A 10 2.46 -0.05 19.54
N GLY A 11 3.23 0.14 20.60
CA GLY A 11 2.77 -0.06 21.98
C GLY A 11 3.00 -1.46 22.56
N ASN A 12 3.51 -2.40 21.76
CA ASN A 12 3.87 -3.74 22.26
C ASN A 12 5.23 -3.75 22.97
N GLY A 13 6.04 -2.70 22.80
CA GLY A 13 7.36 -2.56 23.40
C GLY A 13 8.48 -3.22 22.61
N GLY A 14 9.72 -2.96 23.01
CA GLY A 14 10.92 -3.63 22.47
C GLY A 14 11.07 -3.53 20.94
N ALA A 15 11.27 -4.67 20.29
CA ALA A 15 11.49 -4.76 18.85
C ALA A 15 10.26 -4.35 18.04
N ASP A 16 9.06 -4.58 18.54
CA ASP A 16 7.81 -4.24 17.88
C ASP A 16 7.65 -2.73 17.71
N ASP A 17 7.99 -1.95 18.74
CA ASP A 17 7.97 -0.48 18.64
C ASP A 17 9.01 0.05 17.65
N LEU A 18 10.15 -0.62 17.52
CA LEU A 18 11.16 -0.26 16.54
C LEU A 18 10.65 -0.53 15.13
N ILE A 19 10.05 -1.69 14.90
CA ILE A 19 9.43 -2.07 13.63
C ILE A 19 8.31 -1.10 13.27
N ALA A 20 7.45 -0.76 14.23
CA ALA A 20 6.34 0.17 14.00
C ALA A 20 6.83 1.56 13.57
N ARG A 21 7.87 2.08 14.22
CA ARG A 21 8.49 3.37 13.83
C ARG A 21 9.14 3.31 12.46
N ALA A 22 9.88 2.26 12.15
CA ALA A 22 10.49 2.07 10.84
C ALA A 22 9.42 1.96 9.74
N ALA A 23 8.35 1.20 10.00
CA ALA A 23 7.22 1.06 9.08
C ALA A 23 6.52 2.40 8.83
N ALA A 24 6.36 3.24 9.86
CA ALA A 24 5.75 4.56 9.72
C ALA A 24 6.60 5.50 8.84
N LEU A 25 7.91 5.53 9.03
CA LEU A 25 8.81 6.36 8.23
C LEU A 25 8.81 5.94 6.75
N VAL A 26 8.89 4.64 6.48
CA VAL A 26 8.86 4.14 5.09
C VAL A 26 7.49 4.39 4.46
N TYR A 27 6.42 4.23 5.23
CA TYR A 27 5.06 4.51 4.76
C TYR A 27 4.88 5.96 4.33
N GLU A 28 5.40 6.90 5.10
CA GLU A 28 5.37 8.33 4.79
C GLU A 28 6.16 8.67 3.52
N ASP A 29 7.35 8.09 3.35
CA ASP A 29 8.19 8.28 2.16
C ASP A 29 7.55 7.70 0.89
N GLU A 30 7.07 6.46 0.94
CA GLU A 30 6.38 5.80 -0.19
C GLU A 30 5.11 6.53 -0.62
N PHE A 31 4.48 7.22 0.30
CA PHE A 31 3.33 8.05 0.04
C PHE A 31 3.66 9.21 -0.92
N GLY A 32 4.77 9.88 -0.68
CA GLY A 32 5.26 10.94 -1.56
C GLY A 32 5.59 10.44 -2.96
N HIS A 33 6.16 9.24 -3.07
CA HIS A 33 6.46 8.60 -4.36
C HIS A 33 5.19 8.28 -5.15
N MET A 34 4.18 7.72 -4.48
CA MET A 34 2.90 7.41 -5.10
C MET A 34 2.21 8.67 -5.64
N CYS A 35 2.22 9.75 -4.90
CA CYS A 35 1.60 11.01 -5.32
C CYS A 35 2.29 11.60 -6.54
N LYS A 36 3.61 11.55 -6.62
CA LYS A 36 4.36 11.98 -7.80
C LYS A 36 4.00 11.17 -9.03
N GLY A 37 3.77 9.86 -8.87
CA GLY A 37 3.30 8.99 -9.94
C GLY A 37 1.90 9.37 -10.43
N ILE A 38 0.96 9.63 -9.53
CA ILE A 38 -0.41 10.04 -9.87
C ILE A 38 -0.41 11.38 -10.61
N VAL A 39 0.33 12.38 -10.12
CA VAL A 39 0.47 13.69 -10.79
C VAL A 39 1.06 13.53 -12.19
N GLY A 40 2.06 12.68 -12.36
CA GLY A 40 2.65 12.38 -13.67
C GLY A 40 1.61 11.83 -14.65
N LEU A 41 0.79 10.87 -14.21
CA LEU A 41 -0.27 10.28 -15.04
C LEU A 41 -1.36 11.30 -15.41
N ASP A 42 -1.73 12.19 -14.50
CA ASP A 42 -2.73 13.22 -14.75
C ASP A 42 -2.30 14.22 -15.83
N MET A 43 -1.00 14.44 -15.98
CA MET A 43 -0.42 15.33 -17.00
C MET A 43 -0.40 14.73 -18.42
N GLU A 44 -0.60 13.43 -18.58
CA GLU A 44 -0.47 12.74 -19.87
C GLU A 44 -1.75 12.73 -20.72
N ASN A 45 -2.81 13.45 -20.31
CA ASN A 45 -4.10 13.54 -21.04
C ASN A 45 -4.67 12.17 -21.44
N MET A 46 -4.68 11.23 -20.52
CA MET A 46 -5.10 9.87 -20.77
C MET A 46 -6.60 9.76 -21.02
N SER A 47 -6.99 8.92 -21.96
CA SER A 47 -8.38 8.60 -22.23
C SER A 47 -9.01 7.77 -21.08
N ALA A 48 -10.35 7.74 -21.04
CA ALA A 48 -11.05 6.87 -20.09
C ALA A 48 -10.71 5.38 -20.27
N ALA A 49 -10.41 4.95 -21.50
CA ALA A 49 -9.99 3.59 -21.79
C ALA A 49 -8.58 3.30 -21.24
N ASP A 50 -7.66 4.25 -21.34
CA ASP A 50 -6.33 4.13 -20.76
C ASP A 50 -6.40 4.04 -19.23
N TRP A 51 -7.23 4.86 -18.59
CA TRP A 51 -7.47 4.80 -17.15
C TRP A 51 -8.05 3.46 -16.70
N THR A 52 -8.99 2.90 -17.46
CA THR A 52 -9.54 1.57 -17.18
C THR A 52 -8.46 0.51 -17.25
N LEU A 53 -7.67 0.50 -18.33
CA LEU A 53 -6.57 -0.46 -18.50
C LEU A 53 -5.52 -0.36 -17.39
N ILE A 54 -5.09 0.85 -17.04
CA ILE A 54 -4.13 1.07 -15.95
C ILE A 54 -4.69 0.58 -14.62
N THR A 55 -5.96 0.83 -14.35
CA THR A 55 -6.60 0.36 -13.12
C THR A 55 -6.61 -1.16 -13.05
N GLU A 56 -7.03 -1.83 -14.12
CA GLU A 56 -7.06 -3.31 -14.20
C GLU A 56 -5.66 -3.91 -14.01
N LEU A 57 -4.67 -3.42 -14.73
CA LEU A 57 -3.28 -3.87 -14.61
C LEU A 57 -2.71 -3.60 -13.20
N SER A 58 -3.02 -2.46 -12.61
CA SER A 58 -2.56 -2.11 -11.26
C SER A 58 -3.13 -3.06 -10.21
N VAL A 59 -4.41 -3.42 -10.31
CA VAL A 59 -5.07 -4.37 -9.40
C VAL A 59 -4.47 -5.77 -9.56
N GLU A 60 -4.25 -6.22 -10.80
CA GLU A 60 -3.62 -7.51 -11.07
C GLU A 60 -2.20 -7.59 -10.50
N LEU A 61 -1.36 -6.62 -10.81
CA LEU A 61 0.02 -6.54 -10.32
C LEU A 61 0.09 -6.42 -8.80
N ALA A 62 -0.79 -5.64 -8.18
CA ALA A 62 -0.88 -5.53 -6.74
C ALA A 62 -1.25 -6.86 -6.10
N SER A 63 -2.21 -7.60 -6.68
CA SER A 63 -2.60 -8.93 -6.21
C SER A 63 -1.44 -9.93 -6.27
N MET A 64 -0.74 -9.98 -7.40
CA MET A 64 0.45 -10.84 -7.57
C MET A 64 1.55 -10.47 -6.56
N ARG A 65 1.78 -9.18 -6.33
CA ARG A 65 2.80 -8.69 -5.40
C ARG A 65 2.46 -9.04 -3.94
N ILE A 66 1.18 -9.01 -3.56
CA ILE A 66 0.73 -9.42 -2.23
C ILE A 66 1.07 -10.89 -1.99
N ASP A 67 0.78 -11.78 -2.93
CA ASP A 67 1.10 -13.21 -2.82
C ASP A 67 2.61 -13.45 -2.71
N MET A 68 3.36 -12.83 -3.61
CA MET A 68 4.82 -12.95 -3.66
C MET A 68 5.45 -12.48 -2.33
N ARG A 69 5.01 -11.35 -1.80
CA ARG A 69 5.53 -10.82 -0.53
C ARG A 69 5.13 -11.71 0.64
N ASN A 70 3.90 -12.18 0.68
CA ASN A 70 3.44 -13.06 1.74
C ASN A 70 4.24 -14.36 1.78
N ALA A 71 4.61 -14.91 0.63
CA ALA A 71 5.44 -16.13 0.54
C ALA A 71 6.88 -15.92 1.03
N GLN A 72 7.36 -14.68 1.11
CA GLN A 72 8.72 -14.36 1.59
C GLN A 72 8.83 -14.25 3.11
N PHE A 73 7.71 -14.20 3.84
CA PHE A 73 7.74 -14.10 5.30
C PHE A 73 7.88 -15.46 5.99
N SER A 74 8.68 -15.51 7.05
CA SER A 74 8.78 -16.68 7.93
C SER A 74 7.44 -16.99 8.63
N PHE A 75 6.63 -15.95 8.85
CA PHE A 75 5.28 -16.04 9.42
C PHE A 75 4.31 -15.36 8.47
N PRO A 76 3.86 -16.04 7.40
CA PRO A 76 2.96 -15.45 6.43
C PRO A 76 1.58 -15.16 7.05
N LEU A 77 0.90 -14.16 6.49
CA LEU A 77 -0.49 -13.88 6.83
C LEU A 77 -1.39 -15.07 6.45
N SER A 78 -2.48 -15.24 7.18
CA SER A 78 -3.45 -16.28 6.88
C SER A 78 -4.10 -16.08 5.50
N ALA A 79 -4.56 -17.15 4.89
CA ALA A 79 -5.28 -17.09 3.61
C ALA A 79 -6.54 -16.19 3.70
N CYS A 80 -7.21 -16.17 4.85
CA CYS A 80 -8.35 -15.28 5.09
C CYS A 80 -7.92 -13.82 5.02
N ARG A 81 -6.84 -13.45 5.72
CA ARG A 81 -6.33 -12.07 5.70
C ARG A 81 -5.84 -11.63 4.32
N ILE A 82 -5.19 -12.51 3.56
CA ILE A 82 -4.80 -12.23 2.18
C ILE A 82 -6.03 -11.96 1.30
N LYS A 83 -7.10 -12.74 1.47
CA LYS A 83 -8.35 -12.53 0.74
C LYS A 83 -8.98 -11.18 1.07
N GLU A 84 -9.06 -10.80 2.34
CA GLU A 84 -9.56 -9.49 2.78
C GLU A 84 -8.76 -8.35 2.13
N ILE A 85 -7.42 -8.44 2.16
CA ILE A 85 -6.55 -7.42 1.55
C ILE A 85 -6.81 -7.31 0.04
N LYS A 86 -6.92 -8.43 -0.68
CA LYS A 86 -7.14 -8.45 -2.12
C LYS A 86 -8.53 -7.98 -2.53
N SER A 87 -9.54 -8.23 -1.71
CA SER A 87 -10.91 -7.75 -1.94
C SER A 87 -11.12 -6.29 -1.58
N GLY A 88 -10.13 -5.63 -0.98
CA GLY A 88 -10.26 -4.28 -0.48
C GLY A 88 -11.04 -4.19 0.85
N ASP A 89 -11.33 -5.31 1.49
CA ASP A 89 -11.94 -5.37 2.83
C ASP A 89 -10.87 -5.08 3.90
N ILE A 90 -10.30 -3.90 3.77
CA ILE A 90 -9.30 -3.34 4.66
C ILE A 90 -9.75 -1.95 5.07
N GLU A 91 -9.33 -1.53 6.26
CA GLU A 91 -9.60 -0.18 6.73
C GLU A 91 -9.07 0.85 5.72
N PRO A 92 -9.94 1.73 5.18
CA PRO A 92 -9.51 2.70 4.18
C PRO A 92 -8.48 3.66 4.80
N ILE A 93 -7.41 3.90 4.06
CA ILE A 93 -6.43 4.91 4.43
C ILE A 93 -7.03 6.27 4.09
N ASN A 94 -7.17 7.11 5.09
CA ASN A 94 -7.51 8.52 4.89
C ASN A 94 -6.32 9.21 4.23
N PHE A 95 -6.43 9.35 2.92
CA PHE A 95 -5.39 9.93 2.09
C PHE A 95 -5.68 11.40 1.82
N ASP A 96 -4.86 12.28 2.35
CA ASP A 96 -4.92 13.71 2.04
C ASP A 96 -4.11 14.02 0.78
N PHE A 97 -4.76 13.92 -0.37
CA PHE A 97 -4.15 14.24 -1.66
C PHE A 97 -3.69 15.70 -1.77
N GLN A 98 -4.32 16.63 -1.05
CA GLN A 98 -3.94 18.04 -1.09
C GLN A 98 -2.64 18.29 -0.34
N LYS A 99 -2.45 17.63 0.80
CA LYS A 99 -1.22 17.69 1.57
C LYS A 99 -0.04 17.03 0.83
N ALA A 100 -0.32 15.99 0.07
CA ALA A 100 0.69 15.25 -0.68
C ALA A 100 1.13 15.95 -1.98
N ALA A 101 0.28 16.81 -2.55
CA ALA A 101 0.58 17.60 -3.76
C ALA A 101 1.26 18.94 -3.45
N ALA A 102 1.34 19.32 -2.19
CA ALA A 102 2.03 20.53 -1.73
C ALA A 102 3.53 20.30 -1.53
#